data_5f557c0526d39d23bc0e3ca050fc89f6
#
_entry.id   5f557c0526d39d23bc0e3ca050fc89f6
#
_cell.length_a   1.000
_cell.length_b   1.000
_cell.length_c   1.000
_cell.angle_alpha   90.00
_cell.angle_beta   90.00
_cell.angle_gamma   90.00
#
_symmetry.space_group_name_H-M   'P 1'
#
loop_
_entity.id
_entity.type
_entity.pdbx_description
1 polymer ?
#
loop_
_entity_poly.entity_id
_entity_poly.type
_entity_poly.pdbx_seq_one_letter_code
_entity_poly.pdbx_strand_id
1 'polypeptide(L)'
;TVVFTQAVYLVGSLFAMFSLTCATGCVCLSIVKNDVSLTYGKLVLLNVGAFLVLFALSGLCFFTSCVFDRSKRSMAIGGGLSIFALVAAMLGLFGSPVIPSVVRLESLNYFNYTSIISLFDVISIMDGTGTFLLKFAILAVLGLVGYAVGSVRFTKKDLPL
;
A
#
# COMPACT_ATOMS: atom_id res chain seq x y z
N THR A 1 -1.14 -20.68 -16.33
CA THR A 1 0.16 -20.80 -15.63
C THR A 1 0.93 -19.48 -15.63
N VAL A 2 1.09 -18.78 -16.77
CA VAL A 2 1.89 -17.55 -16.89
C VAL A 2 1.45 -16.45 -15.94
N VAL A 3 0.16 -16.18 -15.83
CA VAL A 3 -0.39 -15.13 -14.95
C VAL A 3 -0.16 -15.44 -13.48
N PHE A 4 -0.32 -16.69 -13.10
CA PHE A 4 -0.04 -17.12 -11.73
C PHE A 4 1.43 -16.96 -11.39
N THR A 5 2.32 -17.31 -12.31
CA THR A 5 3.77 -17.13 -12.12
C THR A 5 4.13 -15.65 -11.98
N GLN A 6 3.53 -14.76 -12.77
CA GLN A 6 3.73 -13.31 -12.66
C GLN A 6 3.22 -12.76 -11.34
N ALA A 7 2.04 -13.19 -10.86
CA ALA A 7 1.51 -12.77 -9.57
C ALA A 7 2.41 -13.23 -8.42
N VAL A 8 2.86 -14.49 -8.43
CA VAL A 8 3.79 -15.03 -7.42
C VAL A 8 5.11 -14.29 -7.43
N TYR A 9 5.67 -14.02 -8.62
CA TYR A 9 6.90 -13.24 -8.75
C TYR A 9 6.76 -11.83 -8.17
N LEU A 10 5.65 -11.15 -8.47
CA LEU A 10 5.36 -9.79 -8.01
C LEU A 10 5.25 -9.73 -6.49
N VAL A 11 4.48 -10.64 -5.89
CA VAL A 11 4.32 -10.73 -4.44
C VAL A 11 5.63 -11.14 -3.78
N GLY A 12 6.36 -12.09 -4.35
CA GLY A 12 7.66 -12.55 -3.83
C GLY A 12 8.72 -11.46 -3.85
N SER A 13 8.79 -10.66 -4.92
CA SER A 13 9.72 -9.53 -5.03
C SER A 13 9.39 -8.42 -4.03
N LEU A 14 8.10 -8.11 -3.84
CA LEU A 14 7.64 -7.19 -2.80
C LEU A 14 8.05 -7.66 -1.41
N PHE A 15 7.79 -8.93 -1.11
CA PHE A 15 8.14 -9.51 0.19
C PHE A 15 9.65 -9.48 0.45
N ALA A 16 10.46 -9.83 -0.53
CA ALA A 16 11.92 -9.78 -0.43
C ALA A 16 12.43 -8.35 -0.18
N MET A 17 11.89 -7.37 -0.92
CA MET A 17 12.24 -5.96 -0.76
C MET A 17 11.91 -5.44 0.64
N PHE A 18 10.71 -5.75 1.16
CA PHE A 18 10.30 -5.31 2.49
C PHE A 18 11.03 -6.04 3.62
N SER A 19 11.35 -7.31 3.43
CA SER A 19 12.19 -8.07 4.37
C SER A 19 13.59 -7.43 4.52
N LEU A 20 14.20 -7.06 3.40
CA LEU A 20 15.49 -6.36 3.40
C LEU A 20 15.39 -4.98 4.08
N THR A 21 14.34 -4.21 3.79
CA THR A 21 14.09 -2.91 4.40
C THR A 21 13.89 -3.03 5.91
N CYS A 22 13.15 -4.04 6.36
CA CYS A 22 12.94 -4.31 7.78
C CYS A 22 14.25 -4.67 8.48
N ALA A 23 15.06 -5.54 7.88
CA ALA A 23 16.36 -5.92 8.43
C ALA A 23 17.29 -4.71 8.55
N THR A 24 17.38 -3.88 7.52
CA THR A 24 18.16 -2.63 7.54
C THR A 24 17.67 -1.67 8.60
N GLY A 25 16.34 -1.51 8.74
CA GLY A 25 15.73 -0.67 9.76
C GLY A 25 16.03 -1.14 11.18
N CYS A 26 16.02 -2.46 11.42
CA CYS A 26 16.39 -3.04 12.73
C CYS A 26 17.87 -2.79 13.06
N VAL A 27 18.76 -2.90 12.07
CA VAL A 27 20.19 -2.61 12.25
C VAL A 27 20.39 -1.14 12.59
N CYS A 28 19.77 -0.23 11.83
CA CYS A 28 19.83 1.21 12.12
C CYS A 28 19.29 1.54 13.52
N LEU A 29 18.16 0.94 13.90
CA LEU A 29 17.59 1.16 15.24
C LEU A 29 18.52 0.66 16.35
N SER A 30 19.24 -0.44 16.15
CA SER A 30 20.20 -0.94 17.13
C SER A 30 21.39 0.00 17.36
N ILE A 31 21.78 0.76 16.32
CA ILE A 31 22.88 1.75 16.39
C ILE A 31 22.42 3.00 17.14
N VAL A 32 21.17 3.45 16.89
CA VAL A 32 20.63 4.75 17.40
C VAL A 32 19.76 4.55 18.64
N LYS A 33 19.74 3.38 19.24
CA LYS A 33 18.83 2.99 20.35
C LYS A 33 18.83 3.95 21.56
N ASN A 34 19.91 4.67 21.80
CA ASN A 34 20.03 5.56 22.93
C ASN A 34 19.30 6.92 22.73
N ASP A 35 18.99 7.29 21.48
CA ASP A 35 18.45 8.62 21.16
C ASP A 35 16.97 8.56 20.71
N VAL A 36 16.40 7.36 20.50
CA VAL A 36 15.06 7.20 19.93
C VAL A 36 14.20 6.28 20.77
N SER A 37 13.01 6.74 21.14
CA SER A 37 12.01 5.98 21.92
C SER A 37 11.21 4.94 21.10
N LEU A 38 11.65 4.64 19.87
CA LEU A 38 11.00 3.65 18.98
C LEU A 38 11.30 2.22 19.43
N THR A 39 10.24 1.47 19.71
CA THR A 39 10.34 0.04 20.02
C THR A 39 10.44 -0.76 18.72
N TYR A 40 11.24 -1.85 18.70
CA TYR A 40 11.36 -2.76 17.55
C TYR A 40 10.00 -3.24 17.01
N GLY A 41 9.04 -3.52 17.91
CA GLY A 41 7.69 -3.92 17.52
C GLY A 41 6.96 -2.85 16.70
N LYS A 42 7.08 -1.58 17.04
CA LYS A 42 6.47 -0.47 16.28
C LYS A 42 7.12 -0.31 14.91
N LEU A 43 8.44 -0.49 14.80
CA LEU A 43 9.15 -0.45 13.52
C LEU A 43 8.69 -1.58 12.59
N VAL A 44 8.60 -2.80 13.09
CA VAL A 44 8.10 -3.94 12.32
C VAL A 44 6.64 -3.70 11.88
N LEU A 45 5.80 -3.17 12.76
CA LEU A 45 4.40 -2.88 12.46
C LEU A 45 4.25 -1.81 11.38
N LEU A 46 5.08 -0.76 11.41
CA LEU A 46 5.14 0.26 10.37
C LEU A 46 5.56 -0.33 9.02
N ASN A 47 6.54 -1.24 9.03
CA ASN A 47 7.02 -1.91 7.83
C ASN A 47 5.93 -2.81 7.23
N VAL A 48 5.21 -3.57 8.06
CA VAL A 48 4.06 -4.39 7.64
C VAL A 48 2.94 -3.53 7.06
N GLY A 49 2.65 -2.38 7.67
CA GLY A 49 1.66 -1.45 7.14
C GLY A 49 2.02 -0.91 5.76
N ALA A 50 3.26 -0.49 5.56
CA ALA A 50 3.76 -0.04 4.26
C ALA A 50 3.73 -1.17 3.22
N PHE A 51 4.09 -2.40 3.61
CA PHE A 51 3.96 -3.57 2.75
C PHE A 51 2.52 -3.79 2.29
N LEU A 52 1.53 -3.72 3.20
CA LEU A 52 0.13 -3.92 2.88
C LEU A 52 -0.41 -2.85 1.92
N VAL A 53 0.01 -1.59 2.06
CA VAL A 53 -0.35 -0.52 1.12
C VAL A 53 0.16 -0.82 -0.28
N LEU A 54 1.44 -1.18 -0.42
CA LEU A 54 2.01 -1.50 -1.73
C LEU A 54 1.45 -2.80 -2.29
N PHE A 55 1.12 -3.77 -1.44
CA PHE A 55 0.43 -4.99 -1.84
C PHE A 55 -0.97 -4.70 -2.39
N ALA A 56 -1.74 -3.81 -1.76
CA ALA A 56 -3.05 -3.38 -2.26
C ALA A 56 -2.93 -2.65 -3.60
N LEU A 57 -1.99 -1.71 -3.74
CA LEU A 57 -1.75 -1.00 -4.99
C LEU A 57 -1.27 -1.92 -6.11
N SER A 58 -0.37 -2.86 -5.82
CA SER A 58 0.09 -3.85 -6.80
C SER A 58 -1.04 -4.78 -7.25
N GLY A 59 -1.94 -5.17 -6.35
CA GLY A 59 -3.15 -5.94 -6.66
C GLY A 59 -4.09 -5.19 -7.62
N LEU A 60 -4.28 -3.88 -7.41
CA LEU A 60 -5.06 -3.03 -8.32
C LEU A 60 -4.40 -2.88 -9.69
N CYS A 61 -3.08 -2.68 -9.74
CA CYS A 61 -2.34 -2.62 -11.00
C CYS A 61 -2.39 -3.95 -11.75
N PHE A 62 -2.29 -5.08 -11.04
CA PHE A 62 -2.44 -6.41 -11.61
C PHE A 62 -3.84 -6.63 -12.16
N PHE A 63 -4.87 -6.25 -11.42
CA PHE A 63 -6.26 -6.31 -11.88
C PHE A 63 -6.47 -5.51 -13.17
N THR A 64 -6.01 -4.25 -13.23
CA THR A 64 -6.13 -3.42 -14.44
C THR A 64 -5.37 -4.04 -15.61
N SER A 65 -4.22 -4.66 -15.37
CA SER A 65 -3.46 -5.37 -16.39
C SER A 65 -4.21 -6.57 -16.98
N CYS A 66 -4.96 -7.29 -16.14
CA CYS A 66 -5.75 -8.45 -16.57
C CYS A 66 -7.06 -8.06 -17.27
N VAL A 67 -7.65 -6.92 -16.93
CA VAL A 67 -8.94 -6.47 -17.48
C VAL A 67 -8.79 -5.86 -18.86
N PHE A 68 -7.76 -5.04 -19.08
CA PHE A 68 -7.59 -4.32 -20.34
C PHE A 68 -6.75 -5.10 -21.35
N ASP A 69 -7.24 -5.18 -22.60
CA ASP A 69 -6.56 -5.90 -23.69
C ASP A 69 -5.38 -5.13 -24.28
N ARG A 70 -5.37 -3.81 -24.13
CA ARG A 70 -4.31 -2.94 -24.64
C ARG A 70 -3.37 -2.51 -23.51
N SER A 71 -2.11 -2.88 -23.62
CA SER A 71 -1.07 -2.52 -22.64
C SER A 71 -1.03 -1.01 -22.33
N LYS A 72 -1.17 -0.15 -23.34
CA LYS A 72 -1.18 1.32 -23.15
C LYS A 72 -2.34 1.78 -22.25
N ARG A 73 -3.54 1.20 -22.39
CA ARG A 73 -4.71 1.54 -21.56
C ARG A 73 -4.55 1.00 -20.14
N SER A 74 -4.04 -0.20 -19.99
CA SER A 74 -3.75 -0.80 -18.69
C SER A 74 -2.74 0.03 -17.89
N MET A 75 -1.63 0.42 -18.52
CA MET A 75 -0.61 1.29 -17.90
C MET A 75 -1.18 2.66 -17.53
N ALA A 76 -1.97 3.28 -18.41
CA ALA A 76 -2.55 4.60 -18.15
C ALA A 76 -3.51 4.56 -16.95
N ILE A 77 -4.37 3.55 -16.85
CA ILE A 77 -5.36 3.45 -15.78
C ILE A 77 -4.71 2.98 -14.47
N GLY A 78 -3.89 1.91 -14.51
CA GLY A 78 -3.21 1.40 -13.32
C GLY A 78 -2.20 2.40 -12.76
N GLY A 79 -1.37 2.98 -13.62
CA GLY A 79 -0.42 4.02 -13.24
C GLY A 79 -1.11 5.32 -12.78
N GLY A 80 -2.15 5.76 -13.51
CA GLY A 80 -2.94 6.92 -13.16
C GLY A 80 -3.62 6.78 -11.80
N LEU A 81 -4.19 5.61 -11.50
CA LEU A 81 -4.81 5.31 -10.21
C LEU A 81 -3.79 5.33 -9.07
N SER A 82 -2.59 4.78 -9.30
CA SER A 82 -1.51 4.78 -8.32
C SER A 82 -0.99 6.20 -8.03
N ILE A 83 -0.80 7.01 -9.07
CA ILE A 83 -0.40 8.41 -8.93
C ILE A 83 -1.50 9.21 -8.22
N PHE A 84 -2.76 9.00 -8.60
CA PHE A 84 -3.89 9.65 -7.93
C PHE A 84 -3.93 9.31 -6.44
N ALA A 85 -3.76 8.03 -6.07
CA ALA A 85 -3.72 7.60 -4.67
C ALA A 85 -2.57 8.27 -3.90
N LEU A 86 -1.39 8.42 -4.53
CA LEU A 86 -0.24 9.08 -3.92
C LEU A 86 -0.48 10.58 -3.72
N VAL A 87 -1.00 11.27 -4.74
CA VAL A 87 -1.35 12.70 -4.64
C VAL A 87 -2.44 12.93 -3.60
N ALA A 88 -3.48 12.09 -3.59
CA ALA A 88 -4.55 12.17 -2.60
C ALA A 88 -4.02 11.96 -1.17
N ALA A 89 -3.06 11.05 -0.97
CA ALA A 89 -2.41 10.85 0.32
C ALA A 89 -1.58 12.06 0.77
N MET A 90 -0.84 12.67 -0.16
CA MET A 90 -0.10 13.90 0.13
C MET A 90 -1.04 15.05 0.51
N LEU A 91 -2.13 15.25 -0.24
CA LEU A 91 -3.14 16.27 0.07
C LEU A 91 -3.82 15.98 1.42
N GLY A 92 -4.14 14.72 1.71
CA GLY A 92 -4.71 14.30 2.99
C GLY A 92 -3.78 14.57 4.17
N LEU A 93 -2.46 14.46 3.97
CA LEU A 93 -1.48 14.78 4.99
C LEU A 93 -1.58 16.27 5.43
N PHE A 94 -1.80 17.21 4.48
CA PHE A 94 -2.01 18.62 4.79
C PHE A 94 -3.32 18.90 5.55
N GLY A 95 -4.30 18.00 5.49
CA GLY A 95 -5.52 18.03 6.32
C GLY A 95 -5.36 17.38 7.68
N SER A 96 -4.27 16.64 7.93
CA SER A 96 -4.05 15.87 9.15
C SER A 96 -3.77 16.76 10.37
N PRO A 97 -4.21 16.34 11.59
CA PRO A 97 -3.91 17.05 12.84
C PRO A 97 -2.42 17.08 13.21
N VAL A 98 -1.57 16.35 12.50
CA VAL A 98 -0.11 16.34 12.69
C VAL A 98 0.53 17.67 12.25
N ILE A 99 -0.11 18.40 11.34
CA ILE A 99 0.40 19.67 10.82
C ILE A 99 -0.10 20.83 11.67
N PRO A 100 0.76 21.83 11.99
CA PRO A 100 0.36 23.01 12.75
C PRO A 100 -0.85 23.72 12.13
N SER A 101 -1.73 24.24 12.97
CA SER A 101 -3.02 24.85 12.58
C SER A 101 -2.91 26.00 11.57
N VAL A 102 -1.75 26.64 11.49
CA VAL A 102 -1.47 27.77 10.57
C VAL A 102 -1.47 27.36 9.09
N VAL A 103 -1.14 26.09 8.77
CA VAL A 103 -1.02 25.58 7.40
C VAL A 103 -2.10 24.49 7.11
N ARG A 104 -2.85 24.11 8.13
CA ARG A 104 -3.84 23.05 8.05
C ARG A 104 -5.08 23.51 7.27
N LEU A 105 -5.41 22.80 6.22
CA LEU A 105 -6.62 22.99 5.43
C LEU A 105 -7.61 21.86 5.76
N GLU A 106 -8.59 22.13 6.61
CA GLU A 106 -9.58 21.12 7.05
C GLU A 106 -10.35 20.47 5.89
N SER A 107 -10.59 21.22 4.82
CA SER A 107 -11.24 20.69 3.61
C SER A 107 -10.46 19.56 2.95
N LEU A 108 -9.14 19.51 3.11
CA LEU A 108 -8.30 18.45 2.55
C LEU A 108 -8.36 17.14 3.36
N ASN A 109 -8.96 17.14 4.53
CA ASN A 109 -9.15 15.93 5.33
C ASN A 109 -10.05 14.89 4.62
N TYR A 110 -10.93 15.31 3.71
CA TYR A 110 -11.72 14.40 2.89
C TYR A 110 -10.86 13.46 2.03
N PHE A 111 -9.70 13.91 1.58
CA PHE A 111 -8.75 13.10 0.82
C PHE A 111 -8.16 11.95 1.65
N ASN A 112 -8.10 12.10 2.96
CA ASN A 112 -7.71 11.02 3.87
C ASN A 112 -8.68 9.83 3.82
N TYR A 113 -9.96 10.06 3.60
CA TYR A 113 -10.96 8.99 3.48
C TYR A 113 -10.97 8.33 2.10
N THR A 114 -10.47 9.02 1.07
CA THR A 114 -10.50 8.55 -0.33
C THR A 114 -9.22 7.80 -0.71
N SER A 115 -8.10 8.06 -0.05
CA SER A 115 -6.82 7.46 -0.40
C SER A 115 -6.61 6.10 0.26
N ILE A 116 -6.22 5.10 -0.54
CA ILE A 116 -5.80 3.77 -0.05
C ILE A 116 -4.57 3.89 0.85
N ILE A 117 -3.68 4.83 0.56
CA ILE A 117 -2.46 5.06 1.35
C ILE A 117 -2.80 5.62 2.73
N SER A 118 -3.90 6.35 2.86
CA SER A 118 -4.39 6.88 4.14
C SER A 118 -4.89 5.79 5.11
N LEU A 119 -5.20 4.58 4.61
CA LEU A 119 -5.44 3.45 5.50
C LEU A 119 -4.20 3.03 6.29
N PHE A 120 -3.02 3.48 5.84
CA PHE A 120 -1.77 3.36 6.60
C PHE A 120 -1.73 4.46 7.69
N ASP A 121 -2.37 4.17 8.81
CA ASP A 121 -2.51 5.09 9.94
C ASP A 121 -1.33 4.98 10.90
N VAL A 122 -0.27 5.71 10.59
CA VAL A 122 0.96 5.76 11.39
C VAL A 122 0.68 6.24 12.82
N ILE A 123 -0.29 7.15 12.98
CA ILE A 123 -0.64 7.72 14.29
C ILE A 123 -1.23 6.64 15.19
N SER A 124 -2.22 5.90 14.71
CA SER A 124 -2.84 4.80 15.47
C SER A 124 -1.85 3.70 15.83
N ILE A 125 -0.84 3.45 14.99
CA ILE A 125 0.25 2.51 15.26
C ILE A 125 1.15 3.04 16.39
N MET A 126 1.47 4.33 16.37
CA MET A 126 2.31 4.94 17.40
C MET A 126 1.59 5.02 18.74
N ASP A 127 0.30 5.33 18.74
CA ASP A 127 -0.55 5.44 19.94
C ASP A 127 -0.98 4.07 20.50
N GLY A 128 -0.81 2.98 19.72
CA GLY A 128 -1.16 1.61 20.14
C GLY A 128 -2.68 1.35 20.20
N THR A 129 -3.50 2.17 19.52
CA THR A 129 -4.95 1.97 19.42
C THR A 129 -5.25 0.84 18.44
N GLY A 130 -6.11 -0.12 18.79
CA GLY A 130 -6.38 -1.32 17.96
C GLY A 130 -7.04 -1.06 16.58
N THR A 131 -7.36 0.19 16.26
CA THR A 131 -8.01 0.58 15.00
C THR A 131 -7.18 0.31 13.75
N PHE A 132 -5.84 0.26 13.87
CA PHE A 132 -4.95 -0.08 12.76
C PHE A 132 -5.15 -1.50 12.23
N LEU A 133 -5.55 -2.46 13.09
CA LEU A 133 -5.78 -3.85 12.67
C LEU A 133 -6.90 -3.97 11.63
N LEU A 134 -7.99 -3.22 11.83
CA LEU A 134 -9.11 -3.19 10.89
C LEU A 134 -8.68 -2.59 9.54
N LYS A 135 -7.90 -1.51 9.57
CA LYS A 135 -7.37 -0.88 8.35
C LYS A 135 -6.40 -1.81 7.60
N PHE A 136 -5.56 -2.54 8.32
CA PHE A 136 -4.66 -3.55 7.75
C PHE A 136 -5.44 -4.71 7.12
N ALA A 137 -6.51 -5.18 7.77
CA ALA A 137 -7.38 -6.20 7.20
C ALA A 137 -8.04 -5.73 5.89
N ILE A 138 -8.51 -4.49 5.83
CA ILE A 138 -9.09 -3.90 4.61
C ILE A 138 -8.04 -3.85 3.49
N LEU A 139 -6.82 -3.40 3.76
CA LEU A 139 -5.74 -3.35 2.78
C LEU A 139 -5.39 -4.74 2.25
N ALA A 140 -5.27 -5.74 3.15
CA ALA A 140 -4.98 -7.12 2.77
C ALA A 140 -6.09 -7.70 1.88
N VAL A 141 -7.35 -7.52 2.26
CA VAL A 141 -8.51 -7.98 1.47
C VAL A 141 -8.54 -7.32 0.10
N LEU A 142 -8.30 -6.01 0.03
CA LEU A 142 -8.31 -5.25 -1.22
C LEU A 142 -7.22 -5.74 -2.18
N GLY A 143 -6.02 -6.01 -1.67
CA GLY A 143 -4.92 -6.61 -2.44
C GLY A 143 -5.28 -8.01 -2.94
N LEU A 144 -5.76 -8.90 -2.06
CA LEU A 144 -6.15 -10.27 -2.40
C LEU A 144 -7.28 -10.31 -3.43
N VAL A 145 -8.30 -9.48 -3.28
CA VAL A 145 -9.41 -9.37 -4.25
C VAL A 145 -8.88 -8.91 -5.61
N GLY A 146 -7.97 -7.94 -5.64
CA GLY A 146 -7.34 -7.48 -6.89
C GLY A 146 -6.63 -8.62 -7.63
N TYR A 147 -5.83 -9.42 -6.93
CA TYR A 147 -5.14 -10.57 -7.51
C TYR A 147 -6.09 -11.70 -7.91
N ALA A 148 -7.08 -12.03 -7.06
CA ALA A 148 -8.04 -13.10 -7.34
C ALA A 148 -8.92 -12.77 -8.55
N VAL A 149 -9.52 -11.59 -8.58
CA VAL A 149 -10.40 -11.17 -9.68
C VAL A 149 -9.60 -10.97 -10.97
N GLY A 150 -8.38 -10.43 -10.89
CA GLY A 150 -7.48 -10.31 -12.02
C GLY A 150 -7.17 -11.67 -12.66
N SER A 151 -6.78 -12.66 -11.86
CA SER A 151 -6.47 -14.00 -12.36
C SER A 151 -7.67 -14.71 -12.95
N VAL A 152 -8.86 -14.61 -12.32
CA VAL A 152 -10.10 -15.20 -12.84
C VAL A 152 -10.53 -14.55 -14.16
N ARG A 153 -10.40 -13.22 -14.27
CA ARG A 153 -10.71 -12.50 -15.52
C ARG A 153 -9.81 -12.92 -16.65
N PHE A 154 -8.53 -13.07 -16.38
CA PHE A 154 -7.56 -13.48 -17.40
C PHE A 154 -7.80 -14.91 -17.89
N THR A 155 -8.15 -15.84 -17.01
CA THR A 155 -8.46 -17.24 -17.41
C THR A 155 -9.72 -17.37 -18.25
N LYS A 156 -10.65 -16.40 -18.13
CA LYS A 156 -11.88 -16.34 -18.94
C LYS A 156 -11.73 -15.55 -20.24
N LYS A 157 -10.57 -14.91 -20.45
CA LYS A 157 -10.27 -14.29 -21.75
C LYS A 157 -9.87 -15.37 -22.74
N ASP A 158 -10.65 -15.48 -23.82
CA ASP A 158 -10.22 -16.22 -25.00
C ASP A 158 -9.02 -15.49 -25.59
N LEU A 159 -7.83 -16.03 -25.37
CA LEU A 159 -6.64 -15.55 -26.04
C LEU A 159 -6.81 -15.91 -27.52
N PRO A 160 -6.83 -14.94 -28.46
CA PRO A 160 -6.77 -15.25 -29.87
C PRO A 160 -5.44 -15.96 -30.13
N LEU A 161 -5.53 -17.24 -30.47
CA LEU A 161 -4.40 -18.04 -30.94
C LEU A 161 -3.98 -17.55 -32.30
#